data_bc096d942740be84ad139b756afec3d9
#
_entry.id   bc096d942740be84ad139b756afec3d9
#
_cell.length_a   1.000
_cell.length_b   1.000
_cell.length_c   1.000
_cell.angle_alpha   90.00
_cell.angle_beta   90.00
_cell.angle_gamma   90.00
#
_symmetry.space_group_name_H-M   'P 1'
#
loop_
_entity.id
_entity.type
_entity.pdbx_description
1 polymer ?
#
loop_
_entity_poly.entity_id
_entity_poly.type
_entity_poly.pdbx_seq_one_letter_code
_entity_poly.pdbx_strand_id
1 'polypeptide(L)'
;EASSVNTVDIMIREFGDDLPIAPPLPAVLGMDFAGIIEAVGEGVTGFFEGDEVYGCAGGLVDLQGSLTEYMLADSRLIARKPNNISMREAAALPLVGITAYEGLMRAGITSGKQVLVHGGSGGVGHVALQLARHFGANVYSTGGGVKQLALINDLGAKGINYKTESVADYVEKYTNGAGFDIIFDSVGGENMTKSFEAAALNGQVASTVSMVELDLSVAHYKGLSLHVVFMLIPMIHNYRREDHGQILNALTDIVEAGALRPILDEKQFSLEEIGQAHAHLSSGKAMGKVVVSI
;
A
#
# COMPACT_ATOMS: atom_id res chain seq x y z
N GLU A 1 6.34 -16.82 -9.99
CA GLU A 1 6.02 -16.14 -11.24
C GLU A 1 6.37 -14.64 -11.20
N ALA A 2 5.96 -13.91 -10.14
CA ALA A 2 6.25 -12.49 -9.99
C ALA A 2 6.35 -12.06 -8.53
N SER A 3 7.18 -11.05 -8.27
CA SER A 3 7.30 -10.34 -7.00
C SER A 3 7.22 -8.83 -7.22
N SER A 4 6.97 -8.05 -6.20
CA SER A 4 7.02 -6.58 -6.30
C SER A 4 7.87 -5.95 -5.22
N VAL A 5 8.46 -4.80 -5.54
CA VAL A 5 9.37 -4.09 -4.64
C VAL A 5 8.60 -3.07 -3.81
N ASN A 6 8.87 -3.05 -2.51
CA ASN A 6 8.35 -2.10 -1.54
C ASN A 6 9.49 -1.32 -0.88
N THR A 7 9.22 -0.15 -0.36
CA THR A 7 10.21 0.66 0.35
C THR A 7 10.82 -0.11 1.54
N VAL A 8 10.00 -0.92 2.23
CA VAL A 8 10.48 -1.74 3.35
C VAL A 8 11.45 -2.84 2.93
N ASP A 9 11.32 -3.42 1.73
CA ASP A 9 12.30 -4.39 1.19
C ASP A 9 13.67 -3.73 1.04
N ILE A 10 13.68 -2.47 0.58
CA ILE A 10 14.91 -1.68 0.44
C ILE A 10 15.50 -1.39 1.81
N MET A 11 14.69 -0.99 2.79
CA MET A 11 15.13 -0.72 4.16
C MET A 11 15.76 -1.97 4.80
N ILE A 12 15.12 -3.14 4.65
CA ILE A 12 15.65 -4.40 5.16
C ILE A 12 17.03 -4.71 4.55
N ARG A 13 17.16 -4.54 3.22
CA ARG A 13 18.43 -4.75 2.52
C ARG A 13 19.52 -3.76 2.97
N GLU A 14 19.16 -2.49 3.21
CA GLU A 14 20.12 -1.43 3.53
C GLU A 14 20.55 -1.44 4.99
N PHE A 15 19.63 -1.69 5.90
CA PHE A 15 19.89 -1.62 7.35
C PHE A 15 20.20 -2.99 7.98
N GLY A 16 19.79 -4.10 7.34
CA GLY A 16 20.09 -5.45 7.84
C GLY A 16 19.73 -5.60 9.33
N ASP A 17 20.69 -6.09 10.13
CA ASP A 17 20.50 -6.36 11.55
C ASP A 17 20.18 -5.11 12.40
N ASP A 18 20.39 -3.90 11.88
CA ASP A 18 19.99 -2.66 12.55
C ASP A 18 18.46 -2.43 12.47
N LEU A 19 17.75 -3.18 11.62
CA LEU A 19 16.30 -3.12 11.50
C LEU A 19 15.67 -4.33 12.21
N PRO A 20 14.89 -4.15 13.30
CA PRO A 20 14.38 -5.25 14.12
C PRO A 20 13.50 -6.27 13.40
N ILE A 21 13.03 -5.94 12.19
CA ILE A 21 12.20 -6.82 11.36
C ILE A 21 12.97 -7.55 10.27
N ALA A 22 14.29 -7.30 10.14
CA ALA A 22 15.10 -7.97 9.13
C ALA A 22 15.22 -9.47 9.44
N PRO A 23 15.22 -10.33 8.40
CA PRO A 23 15.43 -11.76 8.57
C PRO A 23 16.92 -12.05 8.92
N PRO A 24 17.21 -13.08 9.71
CA PRO A 24 18.59 -13.51 9.98
C PRO A 24 19.26 -14.01 8.68
N LEU A 25 20.53 -13.67 8.49
CA LEU A 25 21.28 -14.09 7.29
C LEU A 25 21.82 -15.54 7.41
N PRO A 26 21.88 -16.32 6.31
CA PRO A 26 21.47 -15.96 4.95
C PRO A 26 19.96 -15.92 4.76
N ALA A 27 19.44 -14.96 3.98
CA ALA A 27 18.01 -14.75 3.81
C ALA A 27 17.63 -14.54 2.33
N VAL A 28 16.46 -14.99 1.95
CA VAL A 28 15.76 -14.59 0.72
C VAL A 28 14.85 -13.41 1.07
N LEU A 29 14.98 -12.30 0.36
CA LEU A 29 14.20 -11.07 0.58
C LEU A 29 12.95 -11.04 -0.30
N GLY A 30 12.16 -9.95 -0.18
CA GLY A 30 10.93 -9.71 -0.92
C GLY A 30 9.68 -10.16 -0.15
N MET A 31 8.66 -9.30 -0.14
CA MET A 31 7.43 -9.56 0.64
C MET A 31 6.26 -10.00 -0.22
N ASP A 32 6.06 -9.30 -1.33
CA ASP A 32 4.93 -9.53 -2.24
C ASP A 32 5.23 -10.60 -3.27
N PHE A 33 4.24 -11.43 -3.57
CA PHE A 33 4.33 -12.38 -4.67
C PHE A 33 2.98 -12.67 -5.32
N ALA A 34 3.04 -13.23 -6.53
CA ALA A 34 1.98 -13.99 -7.16
C ALA A 34 2.60 -15.21 -7.83
N GLY A 35 1.95 -16.36 -7.71
CA GLY A 35 2.47 -17.62 -8.22
C GLY A 35 1.44 -18.74 -8.18
N ILE A 36 1.92 -19.95 -8.43
CA ILE A 36 1.12 -21.17 -8.50
C ILE A 36 1.53 -22.08 -7.35
N ILE A 37 0.56 -22.68 -6.68
CA ILE A 37 0.81 -23.65 -5.60
C ILE A 37 1.37 -24.94 -6.21
N GLU A 38 2.61 -25.27 -5.85
CA GLU A 38 3.26 -26.55 -6.23
C GLU A 38 2.88 -27.69 -5.28
N ALA A 39 2.77 -27.40 -3.99
CA ALA A 39 2.39 -28.37 -2.97
C ALA A 39 1.70 -27.69 -1.79
N VAL A 40 0.87 -28.45 -1.08
CA VAL A 40 0.13 -27.99 0.09
C VAL A 40 0.58 -28.77 1.33
N GLY A 41 0.91 -28.05 2.41
CA GLY A 41 1.31 -28.64 3.68
C GLY A 41 0.18 -29.37 4.38
N GLU A 42 0.54 -30.28 5.30
CA GLU A 42 -0.43 -31.02 6.11
C GLU A 42 -1.32 -30.08 6.93
N GLY A 43 -2.63 -30.34 6.92
CA GLY A 43 -3.62 -29.56 7.67
C GLY A 43 -4.06 -28.25 7.02
N VAL A 44 -3.47 -27.83 5.90
CA VAL A 44 -3.94 -26.67 5.13
C VAL A 44 -5.24 -27.04 4.41
N THR A 45 -6.22 -26.14 4.49
CA THR A 45 -7.52 -26.29 3.82
C THR A 45 -7.80 -25.08 2.93
N GLY A 46 -8.61 -25.27 1.88
CA GLY A 46 -9.05 -24.20 1.01
C GLY A 46 -8.12 -23.87 -0.15
N PHE A 47 -6.91 -24.45 -0.17
CA PHE A 47 -5.94 -24.31 -1.27
C PHE A 47 -5.54 -25.67 -1.81
N PHE A 48 -5.26 -25.75 -3.11
CA PHE A 48 -4.89 -26.96 -3.82
C PHE A 48 -3.71 -26.70 -4.73
N GLU A 49 -2.96 -27.75 -5.06
CA GLU A 49 -1.94 -27.74 -6.11
C GLU A 49 -2.53 -27.22 -7.42
N GLY A 50 -1.84 -26.29 -8.08
CA GLY A 50 -2.27 -25.61 -9.29
C GLY A 50 -3.09 -24.35 -9.06
N ASP A 51 -3.51 -24.03 -7.83
CA ASP A 51 -4.18 -22.75 -7.55
C ASP A 51 -3.25 -21.56 -7.80
N GLU A 52 -3.74 -20.55 -8.52
CA GLU A 52 -3.08 -19.26 -8.66
C GLU A 52 -3.35 -18.39 -7.44
N VAL A 53 -2.29 -17.96 -6.76
CA VAL A 53 -2.37 -17.22 -5.49
C VAL A 53 -1.49 -15.98 -5.49
N TYR A 54 -1.80 -15.06 -4.58
CA TYR A 54 -0.99 -13.89 -4.31
C TYR A 54 -0.97 -13.56 -2.82
N GLY A 55 0.06 -12.86 -2.36
CA GLY A 55 0.19 -12.54 -0.95
C GLY A 55 1.38 -11.64 -0.62
N CYS A 56 1.35 -11.13 0.60
CA CYS A 56 2.48 -10.51 1.28
C CYS A 56 2.86 -11.45 2.42
N ALA A 57 3.84 -12.35 2.19
CA ALA A 57 4.00 -13.51 3.04
C ALA A 57 5.44 -13.83 3.49
N GLY A 58 6.41 -12.95 3.20
CA GLY A 58 7.80 -13.27 3.55
C GLY A 58 8.77 -12.10 3.57
N GLY A 59 10.07 -12.40 3.57
CA GLY A 59 11.15 -11.43 3.48
C GLY A 59 11.43 -10.65 4.77
N LEU A 60 10.88 -11.08 5.90
CA LEU A 60 11.09 -10.45 7.21
C LEU A 60 11.05 -11.51 8.33
N VAL A 61 11.68 -11.22 9.45
CA VAL A 61 11.83 -12.10 10.62
C VAL A 61 12.21 -13.53 10.21
N ASP A 62 11.41 -14.55 10.52
CA ASP A 62 11.63 -15.96 10.19
C ASP A 62 10.94 -16.41 8.90
N LEU A 63 10.29 -15.50 8.17
CA LEU A 63 9.54 -15.80 6.95
C LEU A 63 10.44 -15.65 5.72
N GLN A 64 10.56 -16.74 4.93
CA GLN A 64 11.28 -16.75 3.67
C GLN A 64 10.66 -15.74 2.69
N GLY A 65 11.51 -14.98 1.99
CA GLY A 65 11.07 -13.98 1.02
C GLY A 65 10.67 -14.56 -0.35
N SER A 66 10.15 -13.68 -1.18
CA SER A 66 9.54 -13.98 -2.48
C SER A 66 10.47 -13.83 -3.69
N LEU A 67 11.70 -13.33 -3.49
CA LEU A 67 12.68 -13.17 -4.57
C LEU A 67 13.40 -14.50 -4.85
N THR A 68 12.65 -15.49 -5.28
CA THR A 68 13.09 -16.88 -5.53
C THR A 68 12.06 -17.59 -6.42
N GLU A 69 12.48 -18.66 -7.08
CA GLU A 69 11.58 -19.49 -7.91
C GLU A 69 10.52 -20.23 -7.08
N TYR A 70 10.85 -20.62 -5.85
CA TYR A 70 9.94 -21.29 -4.91
C TYR A 70 10.06 -20.70 -3.52
N MET A 71 8.92 -20.51 -2.84
CA MET A 71 8.88 -20.03 -1.46
C MET A 71 7.89 -20.83 -0.63
N LEU A 72 8.10 -20.84 0.69
CA LEU A 72 7.10 -21.28 1.65
C LEU A 72 6.24 -20.08 2.07
N ALA A 73 4.94 -20.19 1.90
CA ALA A 73 4.00 -19.16 2.31
C ALA A 73 3.04 -19.71 3.37
N ASP A 74 2.80 -18.94 4.42
CA ASP A 74 1.73 -19.22 5.39
C ASP A 74 0.37 -19.04 4.71
N SER A 75 -0.44 -20.08 4.68
CA SER A 75 -1.76 -20.07 4.02
C SER A 75 -2.71 -18.98 4.53
N ARG A 76 -2.46 -18.44 5.71
CA ARG A 76 -3.24 -17.34 6.29
C ARG A 76 -2.88 -15.97 5.70
N LEU A 77 -1.72 -15.85 5.04
CA LEU A 77 -1.19 -14.60 4.46
C LEU A 77 -1.43 -14.49 2.95
N ILE A 78 -2.16 -15.44 2.36
CA ILE A 78 -2.39 -15.52 0.91
C ILE A 78 -3.89 -15.59 0.59
N ALA A 79 -4.22 -15.29 -0.66
CA ALA A 79 -5.54 -15.51 -1.25
C ALA A 79 -5.42 -15.98 -2.69
N ARG A 80 -6.52 -16.45 -3.28
CA ARG A 80 -6.59 -16.73 -4.71
C ARG A 80 -6.44 -15.44 -5.51
N LYS A 81 -5.61 -15.48 -6.51
CA LYS A 81 -5.38 -14.35 -7.42
C LYS A 81 -6.70 -13.99 -8.14
N PRO A 82 -7.01 -12.68 -8.32
CA PRO A 82 -8.11 -12.27 -9.19
C PRO A 82 -7.95 -12.86 -10.60
N ASN A 83 -9.04 -13.39 -11.15
CA ASN A 83 -9.01 -14.11 -12.44
C ASN A 83 -8.78 -13.18 -13.65
N ASN A 84 -9.08 -11.88 -13.50
CA ASN A 84 -9.07 -10.89 -14.57
C ASN A 84 -7.77 -10.07 -14.67
N ILE A 85 -6.74 -10.42 -13.89
CA ILE A 85 -5.42 -9.77 -13.94
C ILE A 85 -4.29 -10.80 -14.07
N SER A 86 -3.16 -10.35 -14.60
CA SER A 86 -1.94 -11.16 -14.74
C SER A 86 -1.23 -11.39 -13.39
N MET A 87 -0.27 -12.35 -13.35
CA MET A 87 0.60 -12.59 -12.18
C MET A 87 1.36 -11.33 -11.78
N ARG A 88 1.89 -10.57 -12.74
CA ARG A 88 2.60 -9.32 -12.49
C ARG A 88 1.70 -8.27 -11.82
N GLU A 89 0.48 -8.13 -12.30
CA GLU A 89 -0.50 -7.21 -11.71
C GLU A 89 -0.93 -7.68 -10.31
N ALA A 90 -1.11 -8.98 -10.12
CA ALA A 90 -1.46 -9.54 -8.81
C ALA A 90 -0.33 -9.34 -7.79
N ALA A 91 0.94 -9.59 -8.17
CA ALA A 91 2.08 -9.35 -7.30
C ALA A 91 2.24 -7.87 -6.87
N ALA A 92 1.66 -6.94 -7.62
CA ALA A 92 1.70 -5.51 -7.31
C ALA A 92 0.75 -5.07 -6.19
N LEU A 93 -0.16 -5.94 -5.75
CA LEU A 93 -1.27 -5.54 -4.86
C LEU A 93 -1.05 -5.83 -3.38
N PRO A 94 -0.42 -6.95 -2.92
CA PRO A 94 -0.65 -7.43 -1.56
C PRO A 94 -0.29 -6.41 -0.48
N LEU A 95 0.96 -6.01 -0.35
CA LEU A 95 1.38 -5.07 0.71
C LEU A 95 0.62 -3.74 0.62
N VAL A 96 0.58 -3.15 -0.57
CA VAL A 96 -0.04 -1.83 -0.75
C VAL A 96 -1.56 -1.88 -0.61
N GLY A 97 -2.18 -3.00 -1.01
CA GLY A 97 -3.61 -3.25 -0.88
C GLY A 97 -4.03 -3.44 0.56
N ILE A 98 -3.32 -4.29 1.31
CA ILE A 98 -3.56 -4.50 2.75
C ILE A 98 -3.38 -3.18 3.50
N THR A 99 -2.29 -2.44 3.23
CA THR A 99 -2.02 -1.15 3.85
C THR A 99 -3.15 -0.15 3.60
N ALA A 100 -3.58 -0.01 2.35
CA ALA A 100 -4.62 0.92 1.97
C ALA A 100 -5.98 0.54 2.57
N TYR A 101 -6.34 -0.74 2.50
CA TYR A 101 -7.60 -1.25 3.06
C TYR A 101 -7.66 -1.04 4.57
N GLU A 102 -6.63 -1.49 5.29
CA GLU A 102 -6.54 -1.37 6.75
C GLU A 102 -6.62 0.10 7.20
N GLY A 103 -5.85 0.99 6.55
CA GLY A 103 -5.83 2.40 6.90
C GLY A 103 -7.16 3.10 6.68
N LEU A 104 -7.86 2.82 5.58
CA LEU A 104 -9.18 3.36 5.30
C LEU A 104 -10.24 2.82 6.28
N MET A 105 -10.19 1.52 6.60
CA MET A 105 -11.11 0.93 7.57
C MET A 105 -10.90 1.49 8.98
N ARG A 106 -9.66 1.65 9.43
CA ARG A 106 -9.33 2.28 10.72
C ARG A 106 -9.79 3.73 10.77
N ALA A 107 -9.69 4.47 9.67
CA ALA A 107 -10.16 5.84 9.56
C ALA A 107 -11.69 5.96 9.43
N GLY A 108 -12.42 4.85 9.44
CA GLY A 108 -13.88 4.84 9.38
C GLY A 108 -14.44 5.33 8.05
N ILE A 109 -13.86 4.84 6.93
CA ILE A 109 -14.33 5.18 5.58
C ILE A 109 -15.80 4.81 5.39
N THR A 110 -16.59 5.73 4.87
CA THR A 110 -18.00 5.52 4.50
C THR A 110 -18.37 6.38 3.30
N SER A 111 -19.52 6.07 2.69
CA SER A 111 -20.04 6.83 1.56
C SER A 111 -20.26 8.32 1.91
N GLY A 112 -19.92 9.20 0.96
CA GLY A 112 -20.07 10.65 1.07
C GLY A 112 -18.94 11.38 1.78
N LYS A 113 -18.00 10.68 2.45
CA LYS A 113 -16.85 11.30 3.10
C LYS A 113 -15.95 12.02 2.10
N GLN A 114 -15.39 13.17 2.51
CA GLN A 114 -14.36 13.88 1.78
C GLN A 114 -13.00 13.28 2.18
N VAL A 115 -12.33 12.63 1.24
CA VAL A 115 -11.06 11.92 1.51
C VAL A 115 -9.93 12.54 0.71
N LEU A 116 -8.85 12.93 1.39
CA LEU A 116 -7.60 13.33 0.77
C LEU A 116 -6.56 12.24 0.88
N VAL A 117 -6.03 11.78 -0.26
CA VAL A 117 -4.92 10.81 -0.31
C VAL A 117 -3.64 11.55 -0.69
N HIS A 118 -2.66 11.58 0.18
CA HIS A 118 -1.33 12.08 -0.17
C HIS A 118 -0.53 11.01 -0.92
N GLY A 119 0.07 11.42 -2.06
CA GLY A 119 0.90 10.52 -2.87
C GLY A 119 0.11 9.56 -3.78
N GLY A 120 -1.02 9.98 -4.32
CA GLY A 120 -1.95 9.13 -5.09
C GLY A 120 -1.42 8.48 -6.38
N SER A 121 -0.24 8.83 -6.85
CA SER A 121 0.43 8.15 -7.98
C SER A 121 1.46 7.10 -7.54
N GLY A 122 1.71 6.96 -6.24
CA GLY A 122 2.64 5.99 -5.67
C GLY A 122 2.00 4.62 -5.42
N GLY A 123 2.82 3.68 -4.89
CA GLY A 123 2.40 2.30 -4.66
C GLY A 123 1.15 2.17 -3.79
N VAL A 124 1.17 2.71 -2.57
CA VAL A 124 0.00 2.67 -1.66
C VAL A 124 -1.10 3.63 -2.12
N GLY A 125 -0.71 4.85 -2.53
CA GLY A 125 -1.67 5.91 -2.84
C GLY A 125 -2.64 5.57 -3.97
N HIS A 126 -2.16 4.93 -5.07
CA HIS A 126 -3.04 4.60 -6.20
C HIS A 126 -4.10 3.53 -5.85
N VAL A 127 -3.81 2.66 -4.88
CA VAL A 127 -4.78 1.70 -4.35
C VAL A 127 -5.73 2.40 -3.38
N ALA A 128 -5.20 3.21 -2.46
CA ALA A 128 -5.99 3.90 -1.45
C ALA A 128 -7.08 4.80 -2.07
N LEU A 129 -6.74 5.55 -3.13
CA LEU A 129 -7.73 6.41 -3.78
C LEU A 129 -8.84 5.63 -4.50
N GLN A 130 -8.52 4.47 -5.11
CA GLN A 130 -9.51 3.62 -5.76
C GLN A 130 -10.41 2.93 -4.74
N LEU A 131 -9.84 2.41 -3.64
CA LEU A 131 -10.62 1.81 -2.54
C LEU A 131 -11.54 2.85 -1.87
N ALA A 132 -11.05 4.07 -1.61
CA ALA A 132 -11.88 5.12 -1.04
C ALA A 132 -13.08 5.45 -1.96
N ARG A 133 -12.88 5.47 -3.29
CA ARG A 133 -13.97 5.62 -4.26
C ARG A 133 -14.92 4.43 -4.25
N HIS A 134 -14.40 3.21 -4.19
CA HIS A 134 -15.21 1.99 -4.10
C HIS A 134 -16.15 2.04 -2.88
N PHE A 135 -15.69 2.57 -1.74
CA PHE A 135 -16.50 2.80 -0.54
C PHE A 135 -17.42 4.02 -0.63
N GLY A 136 -17.49 4.68 -1.79
CA GLY A 136 -18.42 5.77 -2.07
C GLY A 136 -17.98 7.15 -1.58
N ALA A 137 -16.71 7.34 -1.26
CA ALA A 137 -16.17 8.64 -0.84
C ALA A 137 -15.94 9.58 -2.05
N ASN A 138 -15.91 10.88 -1.78
CA ASN A 138 -15.41 11.91 -2.69
C ASN A 138 -13.90 12.02 -2.51
N VAL A 139 -13.12 11.62 -3.52
CA VAL A 139 -11.67 11.43 -3.37
C VAL A 139 -10.88 12.51 -4.07
N TYR A 140 -9.94 13.08 -3.33
CA TYR A 140 -8.94 14.04 -3.76
C TYR A 140 -7.56 13.45 -3.53
N SER A 141 -6.58 13.83 -4.35
CA SER A 141 -5.23 13.32 -4.13
C SER A 141 -4.16 14.28 -4.59
N THR A 142 -3.06 14.35 -3.82
CA THR A 142 -1.92 15.18 -4.16
C THR A 142 -0.98 14.48 -5.14
N GLY A 143 -0.48 15.26 -6.12
CA GLY A 143 0.55 14.85 -7.09
C GLY A 143 1.48 16.01 -7.41
N GLY A 144 2.74 15.74 -7.77
CA GLY A 144 3.76 16.76 -7.95
C GLY A 144 4.08 17.12 -9.41
N GLY A 145 3.38 16.57 -10.38
CA GLY A 145 3.64 16.80 -11.81
C GLY A 145 2.51 16.35 -12.71
N VAL A 146 2.61 16.70 -13.99
CA VAL A 146 1.54 16.46 -14.98
C VAL A 146 1.17 14.98 -15.11
N LYS A 147 2.16 14.08 -15.19
CA LYS A 147 1.91 12.63 -15.31
C LYS A 147 1.20 12.08 -14.07
N GLN A 148 1.63 12.46 -12.86
CA GLN A 148 1.01 12.04 -11.61
C GLN A 148 -0.45 12.51 -11.51
N LEU A 149 -0.71 13.77 -11.84
CA LEU A 149 -2.07 14.34 -11.83
C LEU A 149 -2.97 13.68 -12.89
N ALA A 150 -2.42 13.40 -14.08
CA ALA A 150 -3.16 12.67 -15.11
C ALA A 150 -3.58 11.28 -14.64
N LEU A 151 -2.66 10.52 -14.01
CA LEU A 151 -2.98 9.21 -13.44
C LEU A 151 -4.03 9.30 -12.33
N ILE A 152 -3.88 10.23 -11.39
CA ILE A 152 -4.84 10.45 -10.30
C ILE A 152 -6.25 10.72 -10.86
N ASN A 153 -6.35 11.58 -11.88
CA ASN A 153 -7.63 11.90 -12.51
C ASN A 153 -8.21 10.70 -13.30
N ASP A 154 -7.36 9.93 -13.98
CA ASP A 154 -7.75 8.72 -14.70
C ASP A 154 -8.30 7.63 -13.76
N LEU A 155 -7.74 7.53 -12.55
CA LEU A 155 -8.25 6.68 -11.48
C LEU A 155 -9.50 7.25 -10.79
N GLY A 156 -9.99 8.42 -11.25
CA GLY A 156 -11.25 9.04 -10.88
C GLY A 156 -11.22 9.82 -9.58
N ALA A 157 -10.05 10.18 -9.05
CA ALA A 157 -9.90 11.13 -7.97
C ALA A 157 -9.62 12.53 -8.52
N LYS A 158 -9.86 13.57 -7.72
CA LYS A 158 -9.52 14.95 -8.09
C LYS A 158 -8.05 15.23 -7.78
N GLY A 159 -7.22 15.43 -8.80
CA GLY A 159 -5.79 15.74 -8.64
C GLY A 159 -5.54 17.15 -8.11
N ILE A 160 -4.66 17.28 -7.14
CA ILE A 160 -4.19 18.54 -6.51
C ILE A 160 -2.68 18.63 -6.72
N ASN A 161 -2.21 19.73 -7.30
CA ASN A 161 -0.78 19.96 -7.46
C ASN A 161 -0.19 20.62 -6.20
N TYR A 162 0.39 19.83 -5.31
CA TYR A 162 0.98 20.33 -4.06
C TYR A 162 2.17 21.28 -4.24
N LYS A 163 2.72 21.40 -5.46
CA LYS A 163 3.79 22.37 -5.77
C LYS A 163 3.28 23.76 -6.07
N THR A 164 2.01 23.88 -6.43
CA THR A 164 1.38 25.15 -6.85
C THR A 164 0.16 25.54 -6.02
N GLU A 165 -0.41 24.60 -5.27
CA GLU A 165 -1.56 24.83 -4.38
C GLU A 165 -1.13 24.56 -2.92
N SER A 166 -1.26 25.57 -2.05
CA SER A 166 -1.03 25.40 -0.62
C SER A 166 -2.15 24.56 0.04
N VAL A 167 -1.93 24.11 1.28
CA VAL A 167 -2.96 23.40 2.05
C VAL A 167 -4.22 24.26 2.18
N ALA A 168 -4.06 25.54 2.51
CA ALA A 168 -5.19 26.46 2.64
C ALA A 168 -5.97 26.62 1.32
N ASP A 169 -5.27 26.70 0.17
CA ASP A 169 -5.91 26.87 -1.13
C ASP A 169 -6.80 25.67 -1.47
N TYR A 170 -6.29 24.43 -1.35
CA TYR A 170 -7.09 23.27 -1.72
C TYR A 170 -8.15 22.90 -0.68
N VAL A 171 -7.94 23.21 0.61
CA VAL A 171 -8.97 23.09 1.64
C VAL A 171 -10.13 24.04 1.36
N GLU A 172 -9.84 25.32 1.09
CA GLU A 172 -10.88 26.30 0.72
C GLU A 172 -11.62 25.85 -0.54
N LYS A 173 -10.89 25.52 -1.60
CA LYS A 173 -11.41 25.20 -2.93
C LYS A 173 -12.32 23.99 -2.97
N TYR A 174 -11.98 22.93 -2.21
CA TYR A 174 -12.64 21.63 -2.32
C TYR A 174 -13.55 21.28 -1.14
N THR A 175 -13.40 21.99 -0.01
CA THR A 175 -14.18 21.73 1.20
C THR A 175 -14.86 22.99 1.76
N ASN A 176 -14.80 24.12 1.05
CA ASN A 176 -15.27 25.43 1.53
C ASN A 176 -14.70 25.76 2.92
N GLY A 177 -13.40 25.49 3.12
CA GLY A 177 -12.69 25.73 4.37
C GLY A 177 -12.94 24.72 5.50
N ALA A 178 -13.82 23.74 5.32
CA ALA A 178 -14.16 22.77 6.37
C ALA A 178 -13.05 21.75 6.65
N GLY A 179 -12.19 21.47 5.67
CA GLY A 179 -11.21 20.39 5.70
C GLY A 179 -11.78 19.04 5.27
N PHE A 180 -10.90 18.05 5.13
CA PHE A 180 -11.26 16.69 4.70
C PHE A 180 -11.60 15.82 5.91
N ASP A 181 -12.63 14.99 5.81
CA ASP A 181 -13.04 14.06 6.89
C ASP A 181 -11.96 13.04 7.20
N ILE A 182 -11.30 12.54 6.15
CA ILE A 182 -10.24 11.54 6.24
C ILE A 182 -9.04 11.99 5.40
N ILE A 183 -7.87 11.95 6.02
CA ILE A 183 -6.58 12.06 5.33
C ILE A 183 -5.93 10.69 5.33
N PHE A 184 -5.59 10.17 4.15
CA PHE A 184 -4.76 8.99 4.01
C PHE A 184 -3.35 9.43 3.58
N ASP A 185 -2.40 9.38 4.50
CA ASP A 185 -1.03 9.86 4.27
C ASP A 185 -0.07 8.69 4.04
N SER A 186 0.26 8.45 2.77
CA SER A 186 1.28 7.47 2.36
C SER A 186 2.67 8.09 2.13
N VAL A 187 2.83 9.37 2.41
CA VAL A 187 4.10 10.11 2.30
C VAL A 187 4.80 10.17 3.66
N GLY A 188 4.07 10.57 4.70
CA GLY A 188 4.57 10.64 6.07
C GLY A 188 5.64 11.69 6.33
N GLY A 189 6.40 11.53 7.41
CA GLY A 189 7.42 12.49 7.81
C GLY A 189 6.83 13.89 7.99
N GLU A 190 7.51 14.90 7.46
CA GLU A 190 7.05 16.30 7.54
C GLU A 190 5.68 16.56 6.87
N ASN A 191 5.24 15.66 5.95
CA ASN A 191 3.94 15.78 5.31
C ASN A 191 2.78 15.60 6.31
N MET A 192 3.01 14.95 7.44
CA MET A 192 1.98 14.78 8.48
C MET A 192 1.47 16.11 9.04
N THR A 193 2.31 17.15 9.13
CA THR A 193 1.86 18.50 9.49
C THR A 193 0.82 19.03 8.50
N LYS A 194 1.06 18.85 7.19
CA LYS A 194 0.10 19.22 6.15
C LYS A 194 -1.17 18.41 6.22
N SER A 195 -1.07 17.13 6.61
CA SER A 195 -2.23 16.27 6.84
C SER A 195 -3.09 16.78 8.00
N PHE A 196 -2.49 17.24 9.10
CA PHE A 196 -3.22 17.85 10.21
C PHE A 196 -3.89 19.17 9.80
N GLU A 197 -3.18 20.01 9.02
CA GLU A 197 -3.74 21.26 8.50
C GLU A 197 -4.93 21.02 7.55
N ALA A 198 -4.86 20.00 6.70
CA ALA A 198 -5.90 19.67 5.73
C ALA A 198 -7.14 18.99 6.34
N ALA A 199 -7.02 18.35 7.50
CA ALA A 199 -8.10 17.62 8.14
C ALA A 199 -9.20 18.55 8.66
N ALA A 200 -10.43 18.09 8.61
CA ALA A 200 -11.58 18.75 9.25
C ALA A 200 -11.51 18.66 10.78
N LEU A 201 -12.36 19.41 11.49
CA LEU A 201 -12.53 19.24 12.94
C LEU A 201 -13.02 17.81 13.25
N ASN A 202 -12.41 17.16 14.23
CA ASN A 202 -12.62 15.75 14.57
C ASN A 202 -12.33 14.78 13.42
N GLY A 203 -11.53 15.20 12.43
CA GLY A 203 -11.13 14.40 11.26
C GLY A 203 -10.22 13.23 11.65
N GLN A 204 -10.06 12.32 10.69
CA GLN A 204 -9.25 11.12 10.84
C GLN A 204 -8.01 11.22 9.98
N VAL A 205 -6.83 10.90 10.51
CA VAL A 205 -5.56 10.88 9.76
C VAL A 205 -4.97 9.49 9.88
N ALA A 206 -4.94 8.73 8.77
CA ALA A 206 -4.26 7.44 8.69
C ALA A 206 -2.91 7.63 8.01
N SER A 207 -1.81 7.34 8.72
CA SER A 207 -0.45 7.47 8.20
C SER A 207 0.25 6.13 8.16
N THR A 208 0.92 5.84 7.04
CA THR A 208 1.70 4.61 6.82
C THR A 208 3.19 4.78 7.09
N VAL A 209 3.67 6.03 7.31
CA VAL A 209 5.06 6.37 7.60
C VAL A 209 5.08 7.35 8.77
N SER A 210 5.04 6.81 9.99
CA SER A 210 4.83 7.60 11.22
C SER A 210 6.06 7.64 12.15
N MET A 211 7.24 7.22 11.68
CA MET A 211 8.50 7.32 12.45
C MET A 211 9.07 8.74 12.34
N VAL A 212 8.49 9.66 13.12
CA VAL A 212 8.80 11.09 13.08
C VAL A 212 8.46 11.74 14.43
N GLU A 213 9.21 12.77 14.81
CA GLU A 213 8.84 13.67 15.91
C GLU A 213 7.98 14.80 15.37
N LEU A 214 6.80 15.01 15.95
CA LEU A 214 5.81 15.97 15.49
C LEU A 214 5.27 16.85 16.62
N ASP A 215 5.02 18.12 16.29
CA ASP A 215 4.16 18.98 17.10
C ASP A 215 2.69 18.59 16.84
N LEU A 216 2.02 18.13 17.88
CA LEU A 216 0.61 17.75 17.83
C LEU A 216 -0.35 18.91 18.08
N SER A 217 0.10 20.16 18.22
CA SER A 217 -0.75 21.30 18.55
C SER A 217 -1.92 21.46 17.59
N VAL A 218 -1.70 21.36 16.27
CA VAL A 218 -2.77 21.42 15.27
C VAL A 218 -3.75 20.26 15.42
N ALA A 219 -3.24 19.04 15.62
CA ALA A 219 -4.07 17.88 15.84
C ALA A 219 -4.92 18.01 17.12
N HIS A 220 -4.34 18.54 18.19
CA HIS A 220 -5.05 18.80 19.47
C HIS A 220 -6.20 19.80 19.28
N TYR A 221 -5.93 20.97 18.68
CA TYR A 221 -6.96 21.99 18.49
C TYR A 221 -8.08 21.60 17.53
N LYS A 222 -7.80 20.66 16.62
CA LYS A 222 -8.82 20.10 15.71
C LYS A 222 -9.48 18.83 16.25
N GLY A 223 -9.02 18.28 17.37
CA GLY A 223 -9.55 17.02 17.94
C GLY A 223 -9.34 15.82 17.02
N LEU A 224 -8.19 15.75 16.31
CA LEU A 224 -7.96 14.70 15.31
C LEU A 224 -7.73 13.32 15.94
N SER A 225 -8.17 12.27 15.25
CA SER A 225 -7.76 10.90 15.51
C SER A 225 -6.60 10.55 14.58
N LEU A 226 -5.49 10.04 15.15
CA LEU A 226 -4.33 9.60 14.41
C LEU A 226 -4.25 8.07 14.42
N HIS A 227 -4.26 7.47 13.23
CA HIS A 227 -4.14 6.03 13.02
C HIS A 227 -2.78 5.72 12.41
N VAL A 228 -1.90 5.11 13.20
CA VAL A 228 -0.63 4.58 12.69
C VAL A 228 -0.91 3.23 12.03
N VAL A 229 -0.66 3.15 10.73
CA VAL A 229 -0.91 1.95 9.94
C VAL A 229 0.42 1.23 9.70
N PHE A 230 0.60 0.07 10.33
CA PHE A 230 1.76 -0.78 10.15
C PHE A 230 1.30 -2.23 9.91
N MET A 231 1.01 -2.53 8.65
CA MET A 231 0.38 -3.78 8.24
C MET A 231 1.27 -5.02 8.49
N LEU A 232 2.55 -4.86 8.82
CA LEU A 232 3.45 -5.98 9.07
C LEU A 232 3.25 -6.65 10.45
N ILE A 233 2.48 -6.07 11.36
CA ILE A 233 2.22 -6.61 12.70
C ILE A 233 1.83 -8.10 12.69
N PRO A 234 0.86 -8.56 11.85
CA PRO A 234 0.50 -9.97 11.82
C PRO A 234 1.65 -10.90 11.45
N MET A 235 2.51 -10.46 10.54
CA MET A 235 3.67 -11.25 10.10
C MET A 235 4.75 -11.30 11.18
N ILE A 236 5.10 -10.15 11.75
CA ILE A 236 6.18 -9.99 12.76
C ILE A 236 5.86 -10.76 14.05
N HIS A 237 4.61 -10.66 14.50
CA HIS A 237 4.19 -11.20 15.80
C HIS A 237 3.41 -12.50 15.71
N ASN A 238 3.26 -13.09 14.52
CA ASN A 238 2.37 -14.25 14.28
C ASN A 238 0.98 -14.03 14.90
N TYR A 239 0.41 -12.84 14.68
CA TYR A 239 -0.82 -12.39 15.32
C TYR A 239 -1.88 -12.08 14.27
N ARG A 240 -3.00 -12.83 14.28
CA ARG A 240 -4.13 -12.63 13.37
C ARG A 240 -3.70 -12.55 11.88
N ARG A 241 -2.81 -13.44 11.46
CA ARG A 241 -2.35 -13.51 10.04
C ARG A 241 -3.51 -13.72 9.07
N GLU A 242 -4.57 -14.38 9.51
CA GLU A 242 -5.80 -14.61 8.77
C GLU A 242 -6.50 -13.31 8.33
N ASP A 243 -6.30 -12.20 9.04
CA ASP A 243 -6.85 -10.90 8.63
C ASP A 243 -6.26 -10.45 7.27
N HIS A 244 -4.98 -10.74 6.99
CA HIS A 244 -4.38 -10.46 5.68
C HIS A 244 -5.03 -11.28 4.57
N GLY A 245 -5.23 -12.59 4.79
CA GLY A 245 -5.94 -13.44 3.84
C GLY A 245 -7.37 -12.94 3.57
N GLN A 246 -8.08 -12.50 4.61
CA GLN A 246 -9.43 -11.92 4.45
C GLN A 246 -9.42 -10.62 3.65
N ILE A 247 -8.47 -9.72 3.93
CA ILE A 247 -8.32 -8.47 3.17
C ILE A 247 -7.99 -8.78 1.71
N LEU A 248 -7.06 -9.71 1.44
CA LEU A 248 -6.72 -10.12 0.08
C LEU A 248 -7.92 -10.71 -0.66
N ASN A 249 -8.75 -11.54 -0.02
CA ASN A 249 -9.99 -12.02 -0.63
C ASN A 249 -10.95 -10.87 -0.97
N ALA A 250 -11.12 -9.89 -0.07
CA ALA A 250 -11.93 -8.70 -0.36
C ALA A 250 -11.34 -7.88 -1.53
N LEU A 251 -10.01 -7.77 -1.62
CA LEU A 251 -9.35 -7.11 -2.75
C LEU A 251 -9.54 -7.88 -4.05
N THR A 252 -9.53 -9.22 -4.01
CA THR A 252 -9.86 -10.07 -5.17
C THR A 252 -11.24 -9.72 -5.72
N ASP A 253 -12.26 -9.69 -4.86
CA ASP A 253 -13.62 -9.35 -5.25
C ASP A 253 -13.72 -7.94 -5.86
N ILE A 254 -13.05 -6.95 -5.28
CA ILE A 254 -13.03 -5.56 -5.75
C ILE A 254 -12.34 -5.43 -7.12
N VAL A 255 -11.24 -6.16 -7.34
CA VAL A 255 -10.52 -6.20 -8.62
C VAL A 255 -11.36 -6.88 -9.69
N GLU A 256 -11.98 -8.03 -9.37
CA GLU A 256 -12.83 -8.76 -10.32
C GLU A 256 -14.08 -7.96 -10.71
N ALA A 257 -14.60 -7.14 -9.81
CA ALA A 257 -15.66 -6.18 -10.09
C ALA A 257 -15.21 -4.96 -10.93
N GLY A 258 -13.89 -4.84 -11.23
CA GLY A 258 -13.33 -3.73 -12.00
C GLY A 258 -13.25 -2.40 -11.24
N ALA A 259 -13.42 -2.41 -9.91
CA ALA A 259 -13.39 -1.21 -9.08
C ALA A 259 -11.96 -0.84 -8.58
N LEU A 260 -11.03 -1.78 -8.69
CA LEU A 260 -9.60 -1.60 -8.39
C LEU A 260 -8.77 -2.21 -9.52
N ARG A 261 -7.81 -1.46 -10.03
CA ARG A 261 -6.76 -1.97 -10.93
C ARG A 261 -5.38 -1.60 -10.41
N PRO A 262 -4.42 -2.52 -10.38
CA PRO A 262 -3.05 -2.20 -10.06
C PRO A 262 -2.41 -1.35 -11.16
N ILE A 263 -1.57 -0.40 -10.77
CA ILE A 263 -0.76 0.39 -11.70
C ILE A 263 0.67 -0.09 -11.58
N LEU A 264 1.20 -0.62 -12.67
CA LEU A 264 2.59 -1.04 -12.76
C LEU A 264 3.43 0.10 -13.33
N ASP A 265 4.64 0.25 -12.81
CA ASP A 265 5.65 1.12 -13.41
C ASP A 265 5.98 0.63 -14.84
N GLU A 266 6.29 1.57 -15.74
CA GLU A 266 6.58 1.26 -17.16
C GLU A 266 7.83 0.38 -17.33
N LYS A 267 8.77 0.42 -16.35
CA LYS A 267 9.98 -0.39 -16.40
C LYS A 267 9.69 -1.81 -15.93
N GLN A 268 10.25 -2.74 -16.68
CA GLN A 268 10.19 -4.17 -16.37
C GLN A 268 11.55 -4.65 -15.91
N PHE A 269 11.56 -5.56 -14.94
CA PHE A 269 12.78 -6.13 -14.37
C PHE A 269 12.61 -7.64 -14.23
N SER A 270 13.72 -8.37 -14.47
CA SER A 270 13.84 -9.79 -14.11
C SER A 270 14.38 -9.95 -12.68
N LEU A 271 14.43 -11.19 -12.18
CA LEU A 271 14.99 -11.49 -10.86
C LEU A 271 16.48 -11.10 -10.78
N GLU A 272 17.25 -11.29 -11.84
CA GLU A 272 18.66 -10.90 -11.91
C GLU A 272 18.86 -9.39 -11.85
N GLU A 273 17.84 -8.61 -12.21
CA GLU A 273 17.85 -7.16 -12.21
C GLU A 273 17.31 -6.53 -10.93
N ILE A 274 17.07 -7.33 -9.87
CA ILE A 274 16.47 -6.86 -8.61
C ILE A 274 17.16 -5.64 -8.01
N GLY A 275 18.50 -5.56 -8.13
CA GLY A 275 19.26 -4.39 -7.68
C GLY A 275 18.88 -3.11 -8.43
N GLN A 276 18.59 -3.21 -9.73
CA GLN A 276 18.13 -2.09 -10.56
C GLN A 276 16.69 -1.71 -10.23
N ALA A 277 15.82 -2.69 -9.94
CA ALA A 277 14.45 -2.47 -9.52
C ALA A 277 14.40 -1.69 -8.18
N HIS A 278 15.22 -2.07 -7.20
CA HIS A 278 15.38 -1.34 -5.94
C HIS A 278 15.88 0.09 -6.16
N ALA A 279 16.94 0.27 -6.96
CA ALA A 279 17.48 1.60 -7.29
C ALA A 279 16.45 2.48 -8.01
N HIS A 280 15.63 1.88 -8.89
CA HIS A 280 14.58 2.60 -9.59
C HIS A 280 13.50 3.10 -8.62
N LEU A 281 13.04 2.27 -7.68
CA LEU A 281 12.08 2.68 -6.65
C LEU A 281 12.68 3.78 -5.76
N SER A 282 13.91 3.62 -5.26
CA SER A 282 14.61 4.60 -4.42
C SER A 282 14.82 5.95 -5.12
N SER A 283 14.87 5.98 -6.46
CA SER A 283 15.03 7.22 -7.22
C SER A 283 13.84 8.17 -7.14
N GLY A 284 12.68 7.72 -6.62
CA GLY A 284 11.44 8.47 -6.58
C GLY A 284 10.78 8.74 -7.94
N LYS A 285 11.25 8.08 -9.01
CA LYS A 285 10.73 8.24 -10.38
C LYS A 285 9.64 7.23 -10.73
N ALA A 286 9.52 6.16 -9.93
CA ALA A 286 8.52 5.12 -10.15
C ALA A 286 7.09 5.67 -9.97
N MET A 287 6.17 5.20 -10.81
CA MET A 287 4.74 5.44 -10.70
C MET A 287 4.02 4.10 -10.52
N GLY A 288 3.13 4.03 -9.54
CA GLY A 288 2.52 2.73 -9.17
C GLY A 288 3.53 1.80 -8.52
N LYS A 289 3.58 0.55 -8.98
CA LYS A 289 4.41 -0.53 -8.40
C LYS A 289 5.50 -1.00 -9.35
N VAL A 290 6.70 -1.16 -8.80
CA VAL A 290 7.83 -1.82 -9.48
C VAL A 290 7.69 -3.33 -9.27
N VAL A 291 7.62 -4.07 -10.38
CA VAL A 291 7.38 -5.53 -10.39
C VAL A 291 8.53 -6.23 -11.06
N VAL A 292 8.93 -7.37 -10.49
CA VAL A 292 9.99 -8.27 -10.94
C VAL A 292 9.35 -9.57 -11.43
N SER A 293 9.74 -10.04 -12.62
CA SER A 293 9.38 -11.35 -13.12
C SER A 293 10.40 -12.39 -12.66
N ILE A 294 9.93 -13.56 -12.26
CA ILE A 294 10.72 -14.68 -11.75
C ILE A 294 10.62 -15.85 -12.72
#